data_ebe112d43fb289db46840d6ff4e55c6d
#
_entry.id   ebe112d43fb289db46840d6ff4e55c6d
#
_cell.length_a   1.000
_cell.length_b   1.000
_cell.length_c   1.000
_cell.angle_alpha   90.00
_cell.angle_beta   90.00
_cell.angle_gamma   90.00
#
_symmetry.space_group_name_H-M   'P 1'
#
loop_
_entity.id
_entity.type
_entity.pdbx_description
1 polymer ?
#
loop_
_entity_poly.entity_id
_entity_poly.type
_entity_poly.pdbx_seq_one_letter_code
_entity_poly.pdbx_strand_id
1 'polypeptide(L)'
;MKTYRSNGKLFLIGEYIVIDGAKAFALPTKYGQCLFVEDSSENTNLIRWKALKCDDSIWFETQLSLDNLDIISSTNDKLSRSLQRILKQAKSLNPSFFTSNKSYSCFTKLEYPQEWGLGSSSTLIDLISQWVEVNPFELNKLTFNTSGYDIACAHHNCPILFSNQPLIEVEELELNWNFKDQLYFVYLNQKQDTQAVVGNHYKNKAKDWKMINDLSNLVVEATKVEYLSDLEHILNEYQSRLSHFMQISQPKELYFPDYSGVVKSLGAWGGDFVLVTYREGMQEYFRGKGYETIIPFSELIKSC
;
A
#
# COMPACT_ATOMS: atom_id res chain seq x y z
N MET A 1 -7.92 -22.11 -15.23
CA MET A 1 -7.57 -20.76 -14.75
C MET A 1 -7.33 -20.79 -13.24
N LYS A 2 -6.18 -20.34 -12.77
CA LYS A 2 -5.88 -20.12 -11.33
C LYS A 2 -6.11 -18.65 -11.01
N THR A 3 -6.61 -18.36 -9.81
CA THR A 3 -6.89 -17.00 -9.36
C THR A 3 -6.19 -16.73 -8.03
N TYR A 4 -5.51 -15.60 -7.95
CA TYR A 4 -4.85 -15.10 -6.76
C TYR A 4 -5.40 -13.71 -6.45
N ARG A 5 -5.47 -13.34 -5.17
CA ARG A 5 -5.95 -12.03 -4.75
C ARG A 5 -5.07 -11.47 -3.64
N SER A 6 -4.81 -10.17 -3.74
CA SER A 6 -4.02 -9.40 -2.79
C SER A 6 -4.79 -8.15 -2.39
N ASN A 7 -4.75 -7.77 -1.11
CA ASN A 7 -5.48 -6.62 -0.62
C ASN A 7 -4.73 -5.33 -0.92
N GLY A 8 -5.45 -4.25 -1.21
CA GLY A 8 -4.88 -2.91 -1.13
C GLY A 8 -4.53 -2.56 0.31
N LYS A 9 -3.81 -1.46 0.51
CA LYS A 9 -3.30 -1.04 1.82
C LYS A 9 -3.53 0.45 2.07
N LEU A 10 -3.75 0.80 3.34
CA LEU A 10 -3.60 2.15 3.85
C LEU A 10 -2.64 2.13 5.05
N PHE A 11 -1.76 3.12 5.11
CA PHE A 11 -0.81 3.27 6.20
C PHE A 11 -1.37 4.25 7.22
N LEU A 12 -1.90 3.74 8.34
CA LEU A 12 -2.59 4.59 9.30
C LEU A 12 -1.62 5.47 10.08
N ILE A 13 -0.61 4.86 10.72
CA ILE A 13 0.38 5.54 11.56
C ILE A 13 1.68 4.73 11.60
N GLY A 14 2.83 5.38 11.70
CA GLY A 14 4.17 4.74 11.66
C GLY A 14 4.93 5.06 10.38
N GLU A 15 4.33 5.90 9.49
CA GLU A 15 4.97 6.33 8.25
C GLU A 15 6.32 7.00 8.51
N TYR A 16 7.25 6.83 7.60
CA TYR A 16 8.66 7.22 7.64
C TYR A 16 9.49 6.45 8.67
N ILE A 17 9.12 6.45 9.95
CA ILE A 17 9.90 5.83 11.03
C ILE A 17 10.02 4.30 10.90
N VAL A 18 9.09 3.65 10.20
CA VAL A 18 9.17 2.21 9.89
C VAL A 18 10.44 1.84 9.12
N ILE A 19 11.03 2.78 8.38
CA ILE A 19 12.29 2.58 7.65
C ILE A 19 13.45 2.33 8.63
N ASP A 20 13.37 2.89 9.82
CA ASP A 20 14.36 2.75 10.89
C ASP A 20 13.95 1.70 11.95
N GLY A 21 13.03 0.82 11.63
CA GLY A 21 12.65 -0.32 12.48
C GLY A 21 11.54 -0.04 13.48
N ALA A 22 10.96 1.16 13.49
CA ALA A 22 9.82 1.46 14.35
C ALA A 22 8.56 0.68 13.93
N LYS A 23 7.60 0.56 14.85
CA LYS A 23 6.31 -0.08 14.57
C LYS A 23 5.52 0.73 13.55
N ALA A 24 4.73 0.01 12.75
CA ALA A 24 3.84 0.55 11.74
C ALA A 24 2.46 -0.10 11.86
N PHE A 25 1.41 0.71 11.87
CA PHE A 25 0.03 0.22 11.90
C PHE A 25 -0.60 0.46 10.53
N ALA A 26 -0.90 -0.63 9.83
CA ALA A 26 -1.44 -0.61 8.48
C ALA A 26 -2.78 -1.35 8.40
N LEU A 27 -3.61 -0.90 7.45
CA LEU A 27 -4.98 -1.34 7.26
C LEU A 27 -5.14 -1.95 5.86
N PRO A 28 -5.44 -3.25 5.73
CA PRO A 28 -5.78 -3.84 4.45
C PRO A 28 -7.13 -3.32 3.97
N THR A 29 -7.24 -3.03 2.68
CA THR A 29 -8.50 -2.55 2.12
C THR A 29 -9.34 -3.69 1.55
N LYS A 30 -10.66 -3.49 1.50
CA LYS A 30 -11.61 -4.42 0.85
C LYS A 30 -11.38 -4.50 -0.65
N TYR A 31 -10.88 -3.40 -1.23
CA TYR A 31 -10.44 -3.35 -2.62
C TYR A 31 -8.99 -3.81 -2.72
N GLY A 32 -8.67 -4.54 -3.76
CA GLY A 32 -7.34 -5.11 -3.96
C GLY A 32 -6.98 -5.25 -5.43
N GLN A 33 -6.16 -6.24 -5.70
CA GLN A 33 -5.80 -6.63 -7.05
C GLN A 33 -5.91 -8.14 -7.18
N CYS A 34 -6.41 -8.61 -8.32
CA CYS A 34 -6.45 -10.02 -8.66
C CYS A 34 -5.42 -10.32 -9.76
N LEU A 35 -4.86 -11.52 -9.73
CA LEU A 35 -4.08 -12.12 -10.81
C LEU A 35 -4.79 -13.40 -11.25
N PHE A 36 -5.05 -13.49 -12.54
CA PHE A 36 -5.61 -14.67 -13.21
C PHE A 36 -4.54 -15.25 -14.12
N VAL A 37 -4.34 -16.55 -14.01
CA VAL A 37 -3.32 -17.30 -14.79
C VAL A 37 -3.95 -18.50 -15.45
N GLU A 38 -3.78 -18.59 -16.74
CA GLU A 38 -4.11 -19.76 -17.54
C GLU A 38 -2.85 -20.38 -18.13
N ASP A 39 -2.69 -21.68 -17.91
CA ASP A 39 -1.70 -22.47 -18.58
C ASP A 39 -2.21 -22.72 -20.01
N SER A 40 -1.48 -22.26 -21.02
CA SER A 40 -1.83 -22.55 -22.42
C SER A 40 -1.18 -23.84 -22.86
N SER A 41 -1.97 -24.70 -23.52
CA SER A 41 -1.46 -25.90 -24.20
C SER A 41 -0.68 -25.58 -25.49
N GLU A 42 -0.75 -24.32 -25.97
CA GLU A 42 0.06 -23.85 -27.06
C GLU A 42 1.52 -23.73 -26.59
N ASN A 43 2.39 -24.55 -27.16
CA ASN A 43 3.80 -24.60 -26.81
C ASN A 43 4.58 -23.40 -27.42
N THR A 44 4.12 -22.16 -27.12
CA THR A 44 4.71 -20.94 -27.70
C THR A 44 5.84 -20.37 -26.83
N ASN A 45 6.08 -20.94 -25.64
CA ASN A 45 7.13 -20.52 -24.72
C ASN A 45 7.08 -19.04 -24.35
N LEU A 46 5.86 -18.53 -24.10
CA LEU A 46 5.56 -17.12 -23.87
C LEU A 46 4.79 -16.90 -22.55
N ILE A 47 5.04 -15.75 -21.95
CA ILE A 47 4.14 -15.13 -20.97
C ILE A 47 3.45 -13.95 -21.64
N ARG A 48 2.12 -14.03 -21.81
CA ARG A 48 1.28 -12.91 -22.25
C ARG A 48 0.68 -12.26 -21.01
N TRP A 49 0.94 -10.98 -20.83
CA TRP A 49 0.47 -10.25 -19.64
C TRP A 49 -0.41 -9.07 -20.03
N LYS A 50 -1.59 -8.96 -19.40
CA LYS A 50 -2.49 -7.82 -19.48
C LYS A 50 -2.76 -7.25 -18.11
N ALA A 51 -2.77 -5.94 -17.97
CA ALA A 51 -3.19 -5.26 -16.75
C ALA A 51 -4.46 -4.44 -17.02
N LEU A 52 -5.52 -4.76 -16.26
CA LEU A 52 -6.83 -4.14 -16.36
C LEU A 52 -7.03 -3.15 -15.21
N LYS A 53 -7.69 -2.02 -15.51
CA LYS A 53 -8.23 -1.11 -14.50
C LYS A 53 -9.50 -1.68 -13.90
N CYS A 54 -10.06 -0.97 -12.91
CA CYS A 54 -11.34 -1.33 -12.26
C CYS A 54 -12.54 -1.25 -13.23
N ASP A 55 -12.45 -0.49 -14.32
CA ASP A 55 -13.44 -0.36 -15.39
C ASP A 55 -13.25 -1.36 -16.55
N ASP A 56 -12.40 -2.37 -16.36
CA ASP A 56 -12.00 -3.38 -17.34
C ASP A 56 -11.22 -2.85 -18.56
N SER A 57 -10.88 -1.57 -18.61
CA SER A 57 -10.01 -1.04 -19.65
C SER A 57 -8.56 -1.53 -19.45
N ILE A 58 -7.90 -1.85 -20.58
CA ILE A 58 -6.48 -2.26 -20.56
C ILE A 58 -5.63 -1.00 -20.44
N TRP A 59 -4.77 -0.96 -19.43
CA TRP A 59 -3.80 0.12 -19.27
C TRP A 59 -2.36 -0.27 -19.58
N PHE A 60 -2.10 -1.59 -19.70
CA PHE A 60 -0.78 -2.12 -19.99
C PHE A 60 -0.85 -3.56 -20.52
N GLU A 61 -0.08 -3.85 -21.58
CA GLU A 61 0.13 -5.18 -22.11
C GLU A 61 1.60 -5.41 -22.44
N THR A 62 2.06 -6.64 -22.24
CA THR A 62 3.40 -7.05 -22.64
C THR A 62 3.46 -8.55 -22.93
N GLN A 63 4.41 -8.96 -23.76
CA GLN A 63 4.77 -10.35 -23.97
C GLN A 63 6.25 -10.56 -23.63
N LEU A 64 6.54 -11.61 -22.87
CA LEU A 64 7.89 -11.99 -22.51
C LEU A 64 8.15 -13.43 -22.97
N SER A 65 9.39 -13.71 -23.36
CA SER A 65 9.87 -15.08 -23.55
C SER A 65 9.89 -15.81 -22.20
N LEU A 66 9.47 -17.07 -22.15
CA LEU A 66 9.50 -17.85 -20.91
C LEU A 66 10.93 -18.27 -20.54
N ASP A 67 11.82 -18.46 -21.51
CA ASP A 67 13.19 -18.96 -21.29
C ASP A 67 14.03 -17.98 -20.48
N ASN A 68 14.14 -16.75 -20.97
CA ASN A 68 15.00 -15.71 -20.41
C ASN A 68 14.24 -14.51 -19.87
N LEU A 69 12.89 -14.51 -19.98
CA LEU A 69 12.00 -13.43 -19.60
C LEU A 69 12.31 -12.09 -20.31
N ASP A 70 12.83 -12.16 -21.54
CA ASP A 70 13.06 -10.97 -22.34
C ASP A 70 11.77 -10.45 -22.95
N ILE A 71 11.64 -9.12 -23.00
CA ILE A 71 10.46 -8.43 -23.52
C ILE A 71 10.44 -8.58 -25.03
N ILE A 72 9.36 -9.14 -25.58
CA ILE A 72 9.13 -9.32 -27.00
C ILE A 72 8.28 -8.17 -27.55
N SER A 73 7.24 -7.78 -26.80
CA SER A 73 6.38 -6.64 -27.15
C SER A 73 5.89 -5.92 -25.90
N SER A 74 5.60 -4.64 -26.01
CA SER A 74 5.16 -3.81 -24.90
C SER A 74 4.32 -2.63 -25.37
N THR A 75 3.25 -2.31 -24.66
CA THR A 75 2.53 -1.03 -24.79
C THR A 75 3.10 0.05 -23.86
N ASN A 76 3.98 -0.32 -22.89
CA ASN A 76 4.64 0.59 -21.97
C ASN A 76 5.95 -0.01 -21.44
N ASP A 77 7.07 0.44 -21.99
CA ASP A 77 8.39 -0.10 -21.68
C ASP A 77 8.79 -0.01 -20.20
N LYS A 78 8.42 1.07 -19.52
CA LYS A 78 8.73 1.25 -18.10
C LYS A 78 8.03 0.18 -17.25
N LEU A 79 6.76 -0.06 -17.52
CA LEU A 79 5.99 -1.08 -16.81
C LEU A 79 6.43 -2.49 -17.16
N SER A 80 6.73 -2.76 -18.44
CA SER A 80 7.28 -4.05 -18.88
C SER A 80 8.59 -4.39 -18.20
N ARG A 81 9.54 -3.44 -18.13
CA ARG A 81 10.80 -3.65 -17.42
C ARG A 81 10.62 -3.89 -15.94
N SER A 82 9.64 -3.21 -15.32
CA SER A 82 9.29 -3.43 -13.92
C SER A 82 8.76 -4.84 -13.69
N LEU A 83 7.82 -5.29 -14.52
CA LEU A 83 7.27 -6.65 -14.48
C LEU A 83 8.35 -7.69 -14.76
N GLN A 84 9.14 -7.49 -15.82
CA GLN A 84 10.27 -8.36 -16.17
C GLN A 84 11.23 -8.54 -14.99
N ARG A 85 11.59 -7.44 -14.32
CA ARG A 85 12.46 -7.48 -13.13
C ARG A 85 11.86 -8.35 -12.04
N ILE A 86 10.55 -8.18 -11.73
CA ILE A 86 9.85 -8.97 -10.71
C ILE A 86 9.88 -10.46 -11.10
N LEU A 87 9.50 -10.80 -12.33
CA LEU A 87 9.47 -12.18 -12.79
C LEU A 87 10.87 -12.83 -12.84
N LYS A 88 11.91 -12.08 -13.23
CA LYS A 88 13.31 -12.57 -13.20
C LYS A 88 13.77 -12.88 -11.79
N GLN A 89 13.43 -12.02 -10.81
CA GLN A 89 13.75 -12.29 -9.42
C GLN A 89 12.92 -13.43 -8.84
N ALA A 90 11.62 -13.52 -9.17
CA ALA A 90 10.80 -14.67 -8.79
C ALA A 90 11.35 -15.99 -9.35
N LYS A 91 11.78 -16.01 -10.63
CA LYS A 91 12.45 -17.16 -11.25
C LYS A 91 13.76 -17.51 -10.54
N SER A 92 14.52 -16.53 -10.07
CA SER A 92 15.78 -16.81 -9.31
C SER A 92 15.52 -17.42 -7.94
N LEU A 93 14.40 -17.09 -7.31
CA LEU A 93 13.97 -17.65 -6.01
C LEU A 93 13.36 -19.06 -6.18
N ASN A 94 12.65 -19.32 -7.29
CA ASN A 94 12.09 -20.63 -7.62
C ASN A 94 12.42 -21.02 -9.08
N PRO A 95 13.65 -21.51 -9.37
CA PRO A 95 14.09 -21.84 -10.72
C PRO A 95 13.28 -22.94 -11.39
N SER A 96 12.64 -23.81 -10.63
CA SER A 96 11.85 -24.94 -11.14
C SER A 96 10.45 -24.53 -11.62
N PHE A 97 9.97 -23.32 -11.32
CA PHE A 97 8.60 -22.91 -11.63
C PHE A 97 8.38 -22.66 -13.12
N PHE A 98 9.22 -21.86 -13.76
CA PHE A 98 9.13 -21.57 -15.18
C PHE A 98 9.89 -22.61 -16.00
N THR A 99 9.23 -23.74 -16.27
CA THR A 99 9.82 -24.83 -17.08
C THR A 99 9.57 -24.60 -18.56
N SER A 100 10.49 -25.09 -19.42
CA SER A 100 10.35 -25.08 -20.89
C SER A 100 9.07 -25.80 -21.31
N ASN A 101 8.55 -25.47 -22.48
CA ASN A 101 7.38 -26.10 -23.12
C ASN A 101 6.03 -25.74 -22.42
N LYS A 102 5.95 -24.60 -21.77
CA LYS A 102 4.70 -24.02 -21.26
C LYS A 102 4.48 -22.62 -21.85
N SER A 103 3.28 -22.16 -21.76
CA SER A 103 2.91 -20.77 -22.01
C SER A 103 1.90 -20.32 -20.98
N TYR A 104 1.98 -19.07 -20.60
CA TYR A 104 1.06 -18.50 -19.62
C TYR A 104 0.32 -17.30 -20.21
N SER A 105 -1.00 -17.31 -20.06
CA SER A 105 -1.83 -16.11 -20.25
C SER A 105 -2.20 -15.56 -18.89
N CYS A 106 -1.66 -14.40 -18.57
CA CYS A 106 -1.82 -13.75 -17.28
C CYS A 106 -2.57 -12.43 -17.46
N PHE A 107 -3.52 -12.14 -16.57
CA PHE A 107 -4.04 -10.79 -16.46
C PHE A 107 -4.23 -10.39 -15.01
N THR A 108 -3.92 -9.14 -14.71
CA THR A 108 -4.22 -8.52 -13.43
C THR A 108 -5.39 -7.57 -13.57
N LYS A 109 -6.21 -7.46 -12.52
CA LYS A 109 -7.31 -6.49 -12.45
C LYS A 109 -7.25 -5.75 -11.12
N LEU A 110 -7.25 -4.41 -11.19
CA LEU A 110 -7.44 -3.56 -10.03
C LEU A 110 -8.94 -3.49 -9.68
N GLU A 111 -9.26 -3.53 -8.40
CA GLU A 111 -10.63 -3.37 -7.89
C GLU A 111 -10.91 -1.90 -7.48
N TYR A 112 -9.95 -0.99 -7.67
CA TYR A 112 -10.01 0.43 -7.31
C TYR A 112 -9.36 1.30 -8.39
N PRO A 113 -9.71 2.60 -8.48
CA PRO A 113 -9.03 3.54 -9.36
C PRO A 113 -7.53 3.59 -9.09
N GLN A 114 -6.72 3.51 -10.16
CA GLN A 114 -5.25 3.39 -10.04
C GLN A 114 -4.60 4.56 -9.29
N GLU A 115 -5.24 5.73 -9.34
CA GLU A 115 -4.80 6.96 -8.68
C GLU A 115 -5.01 6.96 -7.16
N TRP A 116 -5.79 6.05 -6.60
CA TRP A 116 -6.06 5.98 -5.16
C TRP A 116 -4.85 5.61 -4.28
N GLY A 117 -3.74 5.20 -4.87
CA GLY A 117 -2.51 4.94 -4.11
C GLY A 117 -2.57 3.75 -3.14
N LEU A 118 -3.54 2.83 -3.33
CA LEU A 118 -3.74 1.67 -2.43
C LEU A 118 -2.70 0.55 -2.60
N GLY A 119 -1.58 0.82 -3.27
CA GLY A 119 -0.44 -0.10 -3.28
C GLY A 119 -0.43 -1.13 -4.42
N SER A 120 -0.76 -0.75 -5.66
CA SER A 120 -0.74 -1.67 -6.81
C SER A 120 0.60 -2.35 -7.07
N SER A 121 1.72 -1.77 -6.65
CA SER A 121 3.05 -2.40 -6.76
C SER A 121 3.26 -3.50 -5.72
N SER A 122 2.85 -3.27 -4.47
CA SER A 122 2.96 -4.26 -3.40
C SER A 122 2.00 -5.43 -3.62
N THR A 123 0.77 -5.15 -4.06
CA THR A 123 -0.16 -6.22 -4.43
C THR A 123 0.35 -7.05 -5.60
N LEU A 124 1.04 -6.46 -6.58
CA LEU A 124 1.65 -7.21 -7.69
C LEU A 124 2.78 -8.13 -7.21
N ILE A 125 3.64 -7.66 -6.29
CA ILE A 125 4.68 -8.50 -5.67
C ILE A 125 4.06 -9.69 -4.94
N ASP A 126 3.05 -9.44 -4.11
CA ASP A 126 2.38 -10.50 -3.35
C ASP A 126 1.68 -11.50 -4.28
N LEU A 127 0.97 -11.04 -5.31
CA LEU A 127 0.32 -11.89 -6.31
C LEU A 127 1.32 -12.78 -7.08
N ILE A 128 2.44 -12.22 -7.52
CA ILE A 128 3.47 -12.98 -8.22
C ILE A 128 4.13 -13.98 -7.26
N SER A 129 4.36 -13.60 -5.99
CA SER A 129 4.92 -14.52 -5.01
C SER A 129 3.99 -15.69 -4.68
N GLN A 130 2.68 -15.46 -4.60
CA GLN A 130 1.68 -16.52 -4.47
C GLN A 130 1.68 -17.44 -5.71
N TRP A 131 1.73 -16.86 -6.92
CA TRP A 131 1.74 -17.63 -8.17
C TRP A 131 2.99 -18.47 -8.33
N VAL A 132 4.17 -17.88 -8.05
CA VAL A 132 5.47 -18.55 -8.27
C VAL A 132 5.96 -19.33 -7.04
N GLU A 133 5.19 -19.28 -5.93
CA GLU A 133 5.48 -19.97 -4.66
C GLU A 133 6.83 -19.56 -4.05
N VAL A 134 7.03 -18.24 -3.90
CA VAL A 134 8.23 -17.65 -3.29
C VAL A 134 7.87 -16.73 -2.12
N ASN A 135 8.84 -16.42 -1.26
CA ASN A 135 8.64 -15.50 -0.16
C ASN A 135 8.47 -14.06 -0.68
N PRO A 136 7.32 -13.37 -0.40
CA PRO A 136 7.04 -12.04 -0.90
C PRO A 136 8.01 -10.97 -0.37
N PHE A 137 8.53 -11.13 0.84
CA PHE A 137 9.50 -10.18 1.42
C PHE A 137 10.87 -10.31 0.75
N GLU A 138 11.31 -11.52 0.43
CA GLU A 138 12.53 -11.75 -0.34
C GLU A 138 12.40 -11.19 -1.75
N LEU A 139 11.26 -11.43 -2.40
CA LEU A 139 10.98 -10.87 -3.72
C LEU A 139 10.96 -9.33 -3.70
N ASN A 140 10.33 -8.72 -2.68
CA ASN A 140 10.36 -7.27 -2.49
C ASN A 140 11.78 -6.73 -2.29
N LYS A 141 12.59 -7.39 -1.47
CA LYS A 141 13.99 -7.00 -1.22
C LYS A 141 14.83 -6.98 -2.51
N LEU A 142 14.65 -7.96 -3.38
CA LEU A 142 15.35 -8.08 -4.65
C LEU A 142 14.80 -7.13 -5.76
N THR A 143 13.62 -6.57 -5.54
CA THR A 143 12.94 -5.73 -6.53
C THR A 143 12.82 -4.27 -6.06
N PHE A 144 11.75 -3.91 -5.35
CA PHE A 144 11.51 -2.52 -4.94
C PHE A 144 12.28 -2.11 -3.69
N ASN A 145 12.66 -3.06 -2.86
CA ASN A 145 13.44 -2.85 -1.62
C ASN A 145 12.78 -1.80 -0.69
N THR A 146 11.46 -1.96 -0.50
CA THR A 146 10.70 -1.14 0.46
C THR A 146 10.85 -1.66 1.88
N SER A 147 10.26 -0.98 2.87
CA SER A 147 10.24 -1.44 4.27
C SER A 147 9.53 -2.78 4.47
N GLY A 148 8.60 -3.14 3.57
CA GLY A 148 7.88 -4.41 3.59
C GLY A 148 6.50 -4.36 4.25
N TYR A 149 6.13 -3.27 4.96
CA TYR A 149 4.81 -3.16 5.59
C TYR A 149 3.66 -3.27 4.57
N ASP A 150 3.89 -2.72 3.39
CA ASP A 150 2.94 -2.71 2.27
C ASP A 150 2.72 -4.12 1.70
N ILE A 151 3.78 -4.94 1.68
CA ILE A 151 3.70 -6.37 1.32
C ILE A 151 2.94 -7.16 2.40
N ALA A 152 3.30 -6.94 3.68
CA ALA A 152 2.61 -7.57 4.80
C ALA A 152 1.10 -7.26 4.77
N CYS A 153 0.75 -5.98 4.62
CA CYS A 153 -0.64 -5.54 4.58
C CYS A 153 -1.40 -6.11 3.36
N ALA A 154 -0.75 -6.23 2.21
CA ALA A 154 -1.33 -6.82 1.00
C ALA A 154 -1.64 -8.31 1.17
N HIS A 155 -0.85 -9.03 1.95
CA HIS A 155 -0.98 -10.46 2.20
C HIS A 155 -2.03 -10.79 3.28
N HIS A 156 -2.13 -9.96 4.33
CA HIS A 156 -3.01 -10.20 5.48
C HIS A 156 -4.43 -9.67 5.27
N ASN A 157 -5.40 -10.29 5.95
CA ASN A 157 -6.81 -9.93 5.84
C ASN A 157 -7.30 -9.03 6.99
N CYS A 158 -6.48 -8.87 8.01
CA CYS A 158 -6.74 -8.08 9.21
C CYS A 158 -5.83 -6.85 9.24
N PRO A 159 -6.20 -5.76 9.94
CA PRO A 159 -5.25 -4.72 10.34
C PRO A 159 -4.01 -5.32 10.96
N ILE A 160 -2.84 -4.73 10.70
CA ILE A 160 -1.57 -5.29 11.16
C ILE A 160 -0.73 -4.26 11.93
N LEU A 161 -0.05 -4.74 12.96
CA LEU A 161 1.11 -4.09 13.55
C LEU A 161 2.37 -4.74 12.97
N PHE A 162 3.21 -3.95 12.33
CA PHE A 162 4.37 -4.41 11.58
C PHE A 162 5.66 -3.84 12.13
N SER A 163 6.73 -4.61 12.10
CA SER A 163 8.11 -4.13 12.23
C SER A 163 9.04 -4.94 11.33
N ASN A 164 10.18 -4.34 10.96
CA ASN A 164 11.14 -4.99 10.06
C ASN A 164 12.54 -5.14 10.68
N GLN A 165 12.68 -4.85 11.97
CA GLN A 165 13.95 -5.00 12.70
C GLN A 165 13.69 -5.58 14.10
N PRO A 166 14.56 -6.50 14.57
CA PRO A 166 15.71 -7.12 13.86
C PRO A 166 15.28 -8.10 12.77
N LEU A 167 14.04 -8.58 12.81
CA LEU A 167 13.40 -9.44 11.83
C LEU A 167 12.03 -8.84 11.45
N ILE A 168 11.48 -9.31 10.34
CA ILE A 168 10.10 -8.96 9.97
C ILE A 168 9.15 -9.65 10.94
N GLU A 169 8.35 -8.85 11.62
CA GLU A 169 7.27 -9.30 12.50
C GLU A 169 5.96 -8.69 12.03
N VAL A 170 4.92 -9.51 11.95
CA VAL A 170 3.56 -9.10 11.58
C VAL A 170 2.61 -9.67 12.61
N GLU A 171 1.89 -8.79 13.29
CA GLU A 171 0.83 -9.13 14.24
C GLU A 171 -0.50 -8.69 13.65
N GLU A 172 -1.42 -9.64 13.44
CA GLU A 172 -2.80 -9.32 13.04
C GLU A 172 -3.58 -8.77 14.24
N LEU A 173 -4.33 -7.71 14.00
CA LEU A 173 -5.06 -6.98 15.04
C LEU A 173 -6.56 -7.09 14.84
N GLU A 174 -7.27 -7.49 15.86
CA GLU A 174 -8.72 -7.34 15.96
C GLU A 174 -9.04 -5.96 16.56
N LEU A 175 -9.52 -5.04 15.73
CA LEU A 175 -9.86 -3.68 16.17
C LEU A 175 -11.26 -3.66 16.79
N ASN A 176 -11.32 -3.58 18.12
CA ASN A 176 -12.57 -3.47 18.88
C ASN A 176 -13.05 -2.01 19.01
N TRP A 177 -12.77 -1.18 18.00
CA TRP A 177 -13.17 0.22 17.97
C TRP A 177 -14.68 0.36 17.76
N ASN A 178 -15.37 0.88 18.77
CA ASN A 178 -16.81 1.17 18.72
C ASN A 178 -17.15 2.46 17.95
N PHE A 179 -16.12 3.19 17.50
CA PHE A 179 -16.22 4.47 16.79
C PHE A 179 -15.83 4.38 15.30
N LYS A 180 -15.79 3.16 14.71
CA LYS A 180 -15.42 2.98 13.28
C LYS A 180 -16.34 3.75 12.33
N ASP A 181 -17.61 3.94 12.70
CA ASP A 181 -18.60 4.71 11.96
C ASP A 181 -18.32 6.22 11.96
N GLN A 182 -17.44 6.69 12.85
CA GLN A 182 -16.98 8.07 12.91
C GLN A 182 -15.65 8.31 12.17
N LEU A 183 -15.13 7.32 11.45
CA LEU A 183 -13.89 7.40 10.68
C LEU A 183 -14.18 7.34 9.18
N TYR A 184 -13.61 8.28 8.43
CA TYR A 184 -13.77 8.38 6.99
C TYR A 184 -12.42 8.61 6.30
N PHE A 185 -12.34 8.19 5.05
CA PHE A 185 -11.19 8.45 4.19
C PHE A 185 -11.60 9.43 3.09
N VAL A 186 -10.83 10.51 2.96
CA VAL A 186 -11.05 11.52 1.91
C VAL A 186 -9.88 11.46 0.94
N TYR A 187 -10.17 11.24 -0.34
CA TYR A 187 -9.17 11.26 -1.41
C TYR A 187 -8.83 12.69 -1.80
N LEU A 188 -7.53 13.02 -1.78
CA LEU A 188 -7.04 14.38 -2.03
C LEU A 188 -6.93 14.76 -3.51
N ASN A 189 -7.49 13.97 -4.43
CA ASN A 189 -7.46 14.18 -5.88
C ASN A 189 -6.05 14.29 -6.48
N GLN A 190 -5.03 13.83 -5.77
CA GLN A 190 -3.65 13.83 -6.24
C GLN A 190 -2.89 12.61 -5.72
N LYS A 191 -2.05 12.05 -6.58
CA LYS A 191 -1.18 10.92 -6.24
C LYS A 191 0.16 11.42 -5.72
N GLN A 192 0.67 10.78 -4.65
CA GLN A 192 1.96 11.17 -4.06
C GLN A 192 3.10 10.25 -4.52
N ASP A 193 4.24 10.86 -4.79
CA ASP A 193 5.51 10.12 -4.98
C ASP A 193 6.19 9.87 -3.63
N THR A 194 5.90 8.72 -3.05
CA THR A 194 6.43 8.30 -1.75
C THR A 194 7.97 8.32 -1.72
N GLN A 195 8.64 7.90 -2.81
CA GLN A 195 10.11 7.81 -2.83
C GLN A 195 10.74 9.20 -2.79
N ALA A 196 10.17 10.16 -3.51
CA ALA A 196 10.64 11.54 -3.51
C ALA A 196 10.50 12.19 -2.13
N VAL A 197 9.34 12.06 -1.48
CA VAL A 197 9.09 12.65 -0.15
C VAL A 197 10.00 12.02 0.90
N VAL A 198 10.11 10.69 0.94
CA VAL A 198 10.99 9.97 1.88
C VAL A 198 12.45 10.36 1.67
N GLY A 199 12.92 10.43 0.41
CA GLY A 199 14.29 10.82 0.08
C GLY A 199 14.62 12.24 0.51
N ASN A 200 13.75 13.19 0.18
CA ASN A 200 14.00 14.62 0.40
C ASN A 200 13.87 15.05 1.86
N HIS A 201 12.93 14.46 2.60
CA HIS A 201 12.52 15.00 3.91
C HIS A 201 12.84 14.09 5.10
N TYR A 202 13.12 12.81 4.88
CA TYR A 202 13.36 11.88 6.00
C TYR A 202 14.74 11.23 5.98
N LYS A 203 15.13 10.54 4.89
CA LYS A 203 16.37 9.74 4.85
C LYS A 203 17.64 10.58 5.06
N ASN A 204 17.63 11.82 4.61
CA ASN A 204 18.80 12.71 4.67
C ASN A 204 18.96 13.44 6.01
N LYS A 205 18.06 13.23 6.97
CA LYS A 205 18.13 13.85 8.30
C LYS A 205 18.89 12.99 9.28
N ALA A 206 19.57 13.64 10.22
CA ALA A 206 20.16 12.97 11.37
C ALA A 206 19.05 12.28 12.19
N LYS A 207 19.29 11.05 12.61
CA LYS A 207 18.29 10.24 13.31
C LYS A 207 18.16 10.67 14.78
N ASP A 208 16.96 10.99 15.19
CA ASP A 208 16.57 11.15 16.58
C ASP A 208 15.93 9.85 17.07
N TRP A 209 16.76 8.95 17.60
CA TRP A 209 16.30 7.64 18.06
C TRP A 209 15.30 7.73 19.22
N LYS A 210 15.39 8.78 20.06
CA LYS A 210 14.43 8.99 21.13
C LYS A 210 13.06 9.32 20.54
N MET A 211 13.00 10.27 19.62
CA MET A 211 11.76 10.61 18.92
C MET A 211 11.18 9.40 18.16
N ILE A 212 12.01 8.63 17.45
CA ILE A 212 11.57 7.44 16.72
C ILE A 212 10.93 6.42 17.66
N ASN A 213 11.55 6.17 18.83
CA ASN A 213 11.00 5.26 19.83
C ASN A 213 9.71 5.81 20.46
N ASP A 214 9.66 7.08 20.78
CA ASP A 214 8.45 7.72 21.33
C ASP A 214 7.28 7.62 20.31
N LEU A 215 7.53 7.92 19.03
CA LEU A 215 6.53 7.77 17.97
C LEU A 215 6.13 6.30 17.75
N SER A 216 7.06 5.37 17.86
CA SER A 216 6.78 3.93 17.79
C SER A 216 5.85 3.47 18.92
N ASN A 217 5.98 4.04 20.12
CA ASN A 217 5.08 3.78 21.24
C ASN A 217 3.67 4.31 20.95
N LEU A 218 3.54 5.51 20.39
CA LEU A 218 2.23 6.06 19.97
C LEU A 218 1.56 5.15 18.92
N VAL A 219 2.33 4.51 18.02
CA VAL A 219 1.79 3.52 17.08
C VAL A 219 1.15 2.34 17.82
N VAL A 220 1.84 1.80 18.84
CA VAL A 220 1.32 0.68 19.64
C VAL A 220 0.12 1.12 20.48
N GLU A 221 0.14 2.32 21.07
CA GLU A 221 -1.00 2.88 21.81
C GLU A 221 -2.24 3.02 20.92
N ALA A 222 -2.07 3.50 19.67
CA ALA A 222 -3.17 3.66 18.73
C ALA A 222 -3.92 2.34 18.44
N THR A 223 -3.25 1.17 18.55
CA THR A 223 -3.93 -0.12 18.36
C THR A 223 -4.85 -0.52 19.51
N LYS A 224 -4.68 0.10 20.69
CA LYS A 224 -5.32 -0.30 21.96
C LYS A 224 -6.38 0.67 22.45
N VAL A 225 -6.63 1.76 21.73
CA VAL A 225 -7.58 2.79 22.14
C VAL A 225 -9.03 2.27 22.19
N GLU A 226 -9.80 2.71 23.16
CA GLU A 226 -11.22 2.39 23.32
C GLU A 226 -12.13 3.55 22.92
N TYR A 227 -11.62 4.79 22.97
CA TYR A 227 -12.38 5.99 22.66
C TYR A 227 -11.79 6.75 21.48
N LEU A 228 -12.66 7.37 20.68
CA LEU A 228 -12.27 8.20 19.55
C LEU A 228 -11.34 9.36 19.97
N SER A 229 -11.62 9.99 21.11
CA SER A 229 -10.79 11.07 21.65
C SER A 229 -9.33 10.70 21.85
N ASP A 230 -9.08 9.45 22.28
CA ASP A 230 -7.71 8.96 22.51
C ASP A 230 -6.99 8.73 21.18
N LEU A 231 -7.70 8.16 20.20
CA LEU A 231 -7.16 8.05 18.84
C LEU A 231 -6.85 9.43 18.24
N GLU A 232 -7.78 10.38 18.36
CA GLU A 232 -7.60 11.76 17.88
C GLU A 232 -6.36 12.43 18.51
N HIS A 233 -6.18 12.25 19.82
CA HIS A 233 -5.02 12.77 20.55
C HIS A 233 -3.72 12.17 19.99
N ILE A 234 -3.63 10.83 19.89
CA ILE A 234 -2.45 10.12 19.40
C ILE A 234 -2.11 10.54 17.97
N LEU A 235 -3.11 10.59 17.07
CA LEU A 235 -2.90 10.95 15.68
C LEU A 235 -2.39 12.40 15.54
N ASN A 236 -2.93 13.34 16.31
CA ASN A 236 -2.48 14.73 16.30
C ASN A 236 -1.06 14.88 16.84
N GLU A 237 -0.75 14.21 17.96
CA GLU A 237 0.58 14.23 18.58
C GLU A 237 1.62 13.65 17.62
N TYR A 238 1.33 12.48 17.05
CA TYR A 238 2.21 11.83 16.08
C TYR A 238 2.52 12.74 14.89
N GLN A 239 1.48 13.30 14.25
CA GLN A 239 1.66 14.16 13.09
C GLN A 239 2.41 15.44 13.44
N SER A 240 2.12 16.06 14.56
CA SER A 240 2.78 17.29 15.01
C SER A 240 4.28 17.07 15.21
N ARG A 241 4.68 16.01 15.91
CA ARG A 241 6.09 15.67 16.13
C ARG A 241 6.81 15.34 14.83
N LEU A 242 6.16 14.55 13.96
CA LEU A 242 6.74 14.14 12.68
C LEU A 242 6.86 15.32 11.71
N SER A 243 5.84 16.21 11.66
CA SER A 243 5.85 17.45 10.88
C SER A 243 7.01 18.36 11.29
N HIS A 244 7.19 18.55 12.59
CA HIS A 244 8.31 19.34 13.12
C HIS A 244 9.67 18.75 12.74
N PHE A 245 9.84 17.44 12.90
CA PHE A 245 11.07 16.75 12.52
C PHE A 245 11.36 16.84 11.03
N MET A 246 10.36 16.57 10.19
CA MET A 246 10.54 16.57 8.73
C MET A 246 10.57 17.98 8.13
N GLN A 247 10.08 18.99 8.86
CA GLN A 247 9.86 20.36 8.35
C GLN A 247 8.92 20.39 7.13
N ILE A 248 7.82 19.64 7.24
CA ILE A 248 6.73 19.61 6.26
C ILE A 248 5.43 19.94 6.96
N SER A 249 4.63 20.84 6.40
CA SER A 249 3.30 21.16 6.91
C SER A 249 2.34 19.98 6.78
N GLN A 250 1.47 19.82 7.76
CA GLN A 250 0.44 18.80 7.74
C GLN A 250 -0.64 19.13 6.71
N PRO A 251 -1.26 18.12 6.07
CA PRO A 251 -2.39 18.34 5.16
C PRO A 251 -3.55 19.13 5.80
N LYS A 252 -3.79 18.95 7.10
CA LYS A 252 -4.78 19.74 7.84
C LYS A 252 -4.47 21.25 7.78
N GLU A 253 -3.23 21.62 8.03
CA GLU A 253 -2.79 23.02 8.01
C GLU A 253 -2.89 23.63 6.61
N LEU A 254 -2.57 22.84 5.58
CA LEU A 254 -2.54 23.29 4.19
C LEU A 254 -3.92 23.39 3.54
N TYR A 255 -4.80 22.41 3.79
CA TYR A 255 -6.03 22.25 3.02
C TYR A 255 -7.30 22.41 3.87
N PHE A 256 -7.21 22.12 5.19
CA PHE A 256 -8.37 22.00 6.06
C PHE A 256 -8.16 22.68 7.43
N PRO A 257 -7.60 23.91 7.48
CA PRO A 257 -7.25 24.56 8.76
C PRO A 257 -8.47 24.84 9.66
N ASP A 258 -9.63 24.99 9.07
CA ASP A 258 -10.91 25.27 9.69
C ASP A 258 -11.75 24.02 10.05
N TYR A 259 -11.25 22.80 9.72
CA TYR A 259 -11.95 21.58 10.10
C TYR A 259 -11.74 21.24 11.57
N SER A 260 -12.83 21.06 12.33
CA SER A 260 -12.78 20.83 13.79
C SER A 260 -12.36 19.39 14.17
N GLY A 261 -12.49 18.41 13.27
CA GLY A 261 -12.03 17.04 13.49
C GLY A 261 -10.55 16.84 13.18
N VAL A 262 -10.07 15.63 13.40
CA VAL A 262 -8.72 15.23 12.97
C VAL A 262 -8.68 15.07 11.45
N VAL A 263 -7.56 15.46 10.84
CA VAL A 263 -7.19 15.13 9.45
C VAL A 263 -5.81 14.51 9.53
N LYS A 264 -5.73 13.17 9.41
CA LYS A 264 -4.48 12.41 9.44
C LYS A 264 -4.02 12.08 8.02
N SER A 265 -2.84 12.49 7.65
CA SER A 265 -2.20 12.04 6.42
C SER A 265 -1.90 10.55 6.47
N LEU A 266 -2.16 9.84 5.39
CA LEU A 266 -1.90 8.42 5.28
C LEU A 266 -0.74 8.17 4.31
N GLY A 267 0.26 7.38 4.77
CA GLY A 267 1.45 7.12 3.98
C GLY A 267 2.33 8.37 3.75
N ALA A 268 2.76 8.61 2.53
CA ALA A 268 3.54 9.81 2.19
C ALA A 268 2.64 11.04 2.17
N TRP A 269 3.04 12.08 2.91
CA TRP A 269 2.21 13.27 3.11
C TRP A 269 2.06 14.10 1.84
N GLY A 270 0.86 14.64 1.67
CA GLY A 270 0.54 15.57 0.59
C GLY A 270 -0.26 15.00 -0.57
N GLY A 271 -0.63 13.72 -0.54
CA GLY A 271 -1.46 13.10 -1.58
C GLY A 271 -2.20 11.86 -1.10
N ASP A 272 -2.75 11.11 -2.05
CA ASP A 272 -3.59 9.94 -1.86
C ASP A 272 -4.77 10.22 -0.89
N PHE A 273 -4.88 9.54 0.23
CA PHE A 273 -5.96 9.70 1.20
C PHE A 273 -5.52 10.37 2.50
N VAL A 274 -6.47 11.05 3.14
CA VAL A 274 -6.41 11.39 4.57
C VAL A 274 -7.50 10.64 5.32
N LEU A 275 -7.23 10.22 6.56
CA LEU A 275 -8.26 9.82 7.50
C LEU A 275 -8.82 11.06 8.16
N VAL A 276 -10.16 11.14 8.25
CA VAL A 276 -10.85 12.22 8.97
C VAL A 276 -11.79 11.65 10.01
N THR A 277 -11.93 12.33 11.16
CA THR A 277 -12.92 11.98 12.17
C THR A 277 -14.19 12.78 11.94
N TYR A 278 -15.33 12.11 12.07
CA TYR A 278 -16.64 12.70 11.81
C TYR A 278 -16.90 13.97 12.64
N ARG A 279 -17.47 14.96 12.00
CA ARG A 279 -18.11 16.14 12.61
C ARG A 279 -19.37 16.46 11.80
N GLU A 280 -20.37 17.03 12.46
CA GLU A 280 -21.59 17.44 11.75
C GLU A 280 -21.26 18.34 10.56
N GLY A 281 -21.88 18.06 9.40
CA GLY A 281 -21.59 18.77 8.14
C GLY A 281 -20.27 18.38 7.45
N MET A 282 -19.60 17.30 7.90
CA MET A 282 -18.31 16.88 7.36
C MET A 282 -18.35 16.64 5.84
N GLN A 283 -19.36 15.94 5.34
CA GLN A 283 -19.41 15.60 3.91
C GLN A 283 -19.59 16.85 3.05
N GLU A 284 -20.45 17.76 3.45
CA GLU A 284 -20.70 19.05 2.79
C GLU A 284 -19.43 19.91 2.80
N TYR A 285 -18.70 19.89 3.91
CA TYR A 285 -17.44 20.62 4.07
C TYR A 285 -16.39 20.15 3.06
N PHE A 286 -16.13 18.84 2.96
CA PHE A 286 -15.12 18.32 2.04
C PHE A 286 -15.57 18.43 0.59
N ARG A 287 -16.85 18.15 0.27
CA ARG A 287 -17.39 18.34 -1.09
C ARG A 287 -17.37 19.82 -1.53
N GLY A 288 -17.67 20.73 -0.63
CA GLY A 288 -17.58 22.17 -0.89
C GLY A 288 -16.16 22.66 -1.23
N LYS A 289 -15.13 21.88 -0.83
CA LYS A 289 -13.71 22.09 -1.19
C LYS A 289 -13.27 21.29 -2.42
N GLY A 290 -14.18 20.54 -3.08
CA GLY A 290 -13.91 19.75 -4.30
C GLY A 290 -13.41 18.33 -4.04
N TYR A 291 -13.52 17.81 -2.82
CA TYR A 291 -13.15 16.43 -2.47
C TYR A 291 -14.41 15.54 -2.43
N GLU A 292 -14.74 14.94 -3.59
CA GLU A 292 -15.98 14.16 -3.76
C GLU A 292 -15.87 12.72 -3.22
N THR A 293 -14.67 12.14 -3.23
CA THR A 293 -14.46 10.76 -2.78
C THR A 293 -14.26 10.73 -1.26
N ILE A 294 -15.33 10.40 -0.56
CA ILE A 294 -15.39 10.28 0.90
C ILE A 294 -15.91 8.88 1.22
N ILE A 295 -15.08 8.03 1.79
CA ILE A 295 -15.38 6.60 1.99
C ILE A 295 -15.40 6.30 3.49
N PRO A 296 -16.50 5.74 4.03
CA PRO A 296 -16.54 5.28 5.43
C PRO A 296 -15.47 4.21 5.71
N PHE A 297 -14.97 4.17 6.94
CA PHE A 297 -14.00 3.15 7.38
C PHE A 297 -14.51 1.73 7.08
N SER A 298 -15.76 1.46 7.42
CA SER A 298 -16.39 0.15 7.22
C SER A 298 -16.54 -0.28 5.76
N GLU A 299 -16.53 0.67 4.81
CA GLU A 299 -16.61 0.36 3.38
C GLU A 299 -15.23 0.12 2.75
N LEU A 300 -14.19 0.77 3.27
CA LEU A 300 -12.84 0.69 2.69
C LEU A 300 -11.97 -0.35 3.38
N ILE A 301 -12.05 -0.48 4.71
CA ILE A 301 -11.14 -1.31 5.50
C ILE A 301 -11.69 -2.73 5.69
N LYS A 302 -10.81 -3.69 5.53
CA LYS A 302 -11.08 -5.10 5.81
C LYS A 302 -10.94 -5.35 7.32
N SER A 303 -11.88 -6.05 7.89
CA SER A 303 -11.83 -6.53 9.30
C SER A 303 -11.59 -8.03 9.33
N CYS A 304 -11.02 -8.51 10.38
CA CYS A 304 -10.90 -9.94 10.67
C CYS A 304 -12.26 -10.66 10.67
#